data_8258f2395aca4b609df7cc9748c20783
#
_entry.id   8258f2395aca4b609df7cc9748c20783
#
_cell.length_a   1.000
_cell.length_b   1.000
_cell.length_c   1.000
_cell.angle_alpha   90.00
_cell.angle_beta   90.00
_cell.angle_gamma   90.00
#
_symmetry.space_group_name_H-M   'P 1'
#
loop_
_entity.id
_entity.type
_entity.pdbx_description
1 polymer ?
#
loop_
_entity_poly.entity_id
_entity_poly.type
_entity_poly.pdbx_seq_one_letter_code
_entity_poly.pdbx_strand_id
1 'polypeptide(L)' 'KLPRNVQDLVDRKDRIFRSNPFHPSLKTHKLHGPLDGLWSFWISRDYRVLFEFVKDGALFYDVGTHEIYQ' A
#
# COMPACT_ATOMS: atom_id res chain seq x y z
N LYS A 1 -0.73 16.16 -3.37
CA LYS A 1 0.28 15.92 -2.37
C LYS A 1 -0.36 15.51 -1.04
N LEU A 2 0.24 14.56 -0.34
CA LEU A 2 -0.35 14.00 0.87
C LEU A 2 -0.22 14.97 2.05
N PRO A 3 -1.23 15.04 2.91
CA PRO A 3 -1.11 15.76 4.16
C PRO A 3 0.03 15.20 5.01
N ARG A 4 0.61 16.05 5.86
CA ARG A 4 1.77 15.63 6.65
C ARG A 4 1.48 14.45 7.58
N ASN A 5 0.32 14.46 8.21
CA ASN A 5 -0.04 13.34 9.09
C ASN A 5 -0.15 12.02 8.31
N VAL A 6 -0.53 12.08 7.05
CA VAL A 6 -0.58 10.90 6.20
C VAL A 6 0.83 10.47 5.82
N GLN A 7 1.73 11.41 5.54
CA GLN A 7 3.13 11.08 5.25
C GLN A 7 3.77 10.35 6.43
N ASP A 8 3.49 10.79 7.65
CA ASP A 8 4.02 10.13 8.85
C ASP A 8 3.47 8.71 8.98
N LEU A 9 2.20 8.52 8.64
CA LEU A 9 1.60 7.18 8.64
C LEU A 9 2.21 6.29 7.56
N VAL A 10 2.50 6.85 6.40
CA VAL A 10 3.16 6.10 5.32
C VAL A 10 4.49 5.56 5.82
N ASP A 11 5.30 6.39 6.46
CA ASP A 11 6.59 5.97 6.97
C ASP A 11 6.45 4.85 8.01
N ARG A 12 5.47 4.98 8.90
CA ARG A 12 5.23 3.98 9.93
C ARG A 12 4.78 2.65 9.33
N LYS A 13 3.85 2.72 8.41
CA LYS A 13 3.32 1.50 7.77
C LYS A 13 4.35 0.85 6.86
N ASP A 14 5.20 1.65 6.22
CA ASP A 14 6.29 1.12 5.42
C ASP A 14 7.24 0.28 6.26
N ARG A 15 7.56 0.72 7.47
CA ARG A 15 8.40 -0.06 8.37
C ARG A 15 7.76 -1.39 8.73
N ILE A 16 6.45 -1.39 8.98
CA ILE A 16 5.73 -2.63 9.26
C ILE A 16 5.77 -3.52 8.02
N PHE A 17 5.52 -2.95 6.86
CA PHE A 17 5.50 -3.69 5.60
C PHE A 17 6.86 -4.38 5.34
N ARG A 18 7.96 -3.67 5.59
CA ARG A 18 9.29 -4.22 5.38
C ARG A 18 9.58 -5.39 6.31
N SER A 19 9.04 -5.33 7.51
CA SER A 19 9.19 -6.42 8.49
C SER A 19 8.28 -7.59 8.16
N ASN A 20 7.02 -7.30 7.80
CA ASN A 20 6.04 -8.32 7.47
C ASN A 20 4.97 -7.74 6.56
N PRO A 21 5.06 -7.97 5.24
CA PRO A 21 4.09 -7.41 4.28
C PRO A 21 2.65 -7.83 4.55
N PHE A 22 2.45 -8.92 5.26
CA PHE A 22 1.10 -9.43 5.53
C PHE A 22 0.68 -9.20 6.99
N HIS A 23 1.31 -8.25 7.65
CA HIS A 23 0.89 -7.87 9.00
C HIS A 23 -0.59 -7.46 8.97
N PRO A 24 -1.40 -7.93 9.95
CA PRO A 24 -2.85 -7.67 9.91
C PRO A 24 -3.25 -6.21 9.81
N SER A 25 -2.46 -5.31 10.39
CA SER A 25 -2.78 -3.88 10.35
C SER A 25 -2.71 -3.28 8.94
N LEU A 26 -2.04 -3.95 8.02
CA LEU A 26 -1.88 -3.47 6.64
C LEU A 26 -3.02 -3.89 5.73
N LYS A 27 -3.74 -4.95 6.09
CA LYS A 27 -4.82 -5.49 5.27
C LYS A 27 -4.38 -5.71 3.82
N THR A 28 -3.17 -6.21 3.65
CA THR A 28 -2.57 -6.46 2.34
C THR A 28 -3.43 -7.44 1.57
N HIS A 29 -3.77 -7.09 0.34
CA HIS A 29 -4.59 -7.95 -0.50
C HIS A 29 -4.27 -7.76 -1.98
N LYS A 30 -4.53 -8.82 -2.73
CA LYS A 30 -4.31 -8.84 -4.17
C LYS A 30 -5.50 -8.19 -4.88
N LEU A 31 -5.20 -7.42 -5.91
CA LEU A 31 -6.24 -6.79 -6.71
C LEU A 31 -6.61 -7.67 -7.91
N HIS A 32 -7.79 -7.41 -8.46
CA HIS A 32 -8.33 -8.19 -9.56
C HIS A 32 -8.80 -7.28 -10.68
N GLY A 33 -9.18 -7.87 -11.81
CA GLY A 33 -9.67 -7.12 -12.95
C GLY A 33 -8.56 -6.36 -13.64
N PRO A 34 -8.79 -5.09 -14.00
CA PRO A 34 -7.78 -4.31 -14.72
C PRO A 34 -6.46 -4.13 -13.97
N LEU A 35 -6.48 -4.31 -12.64
CA LEU A 35 -5.29 -4.18 -11.81
C LEU A 35 -4.74 -5.54 -11.38
N ASP A 36 -5.11 -6.60 -12.09
CA ASP A 36 -4.61 -7.93 -11.79
C ASP A 36 -3.09 -7.94 -11.83
N GLY A 37 -2.49 -8.59 -10.83
CA GLY A 37 -1.03 -8.60 -10.67
C GLY A 37 -0.53 -7.54 -9.71
N LEU A 38 -1.36 -6.58 -9.34
CA LEU A 38 -1.02 -5.57 -8.35
C LEU A 38 -1.67 -5.90 -7.01
N TRP A 39 -1.14 -5.24 -5.98
CA TRP A 39 -1.55 -5.44 -4.59
C TRP A 39 -1.76 -4.10 -3.94
N SER A 40 -2.43 -4.11 -2.80
CA SER A 40 -2.66 -2.90 -2.02
C SER A 40 -2.49 -3.18 -0.55
N PHE A 41 -2.00 -2.19 0.20
CA PHE A 41 -2.07 -2.23 1.66
C PHE A 41 -2.54 -0.90 2.22
N TRP A 42 -3.07 -0.92 3.43
CA TRP A 42 -3.64 0.24 4.08
C TRP A 42 -2.59 1.06 4.78
N ILE A 43 -2.61 2.38 4.52
CA ILE A 43 -1.90 3.35 5.34
C ILE A 43 -2.82 3.78 6.49
N SER A 44 -4.05 4.10 6.16
CA SER A 44 -5.11 4.43 7.09
C SER A 44 -6.42 3.98 6.45
N ARG A 45 -7.51 4.31 7.11
CA ARG A 45 -8.83 3.98 6.57
C ARG A 45 -9.04 4.54 5.17
N ASP A 46 -8.50 5.73 4.90
CA ASP A 46 -8.77 6.44 3.66
C ASP A 46 -7.65 6.38 2.64
N TYR A 47 -6.46 5.93 3.04
CA TYR A 47 -5.30 5.95 2.16
C TYR A 47 -4.72 4.56 1.97
N ARG A 48 -4.29 4.29 0.74
CA ARG A 48 -3.75 2.99 0.32
C ARG A 48 -2.45 3.17 -0.43
N VAL A 49 -1.62 2.13 -0.43
CA VAL A 49 -0.46 2.02 -1.30
C VAL A 49 -0.78 0.98 -2.36
N LEU A 50 -0.50 1.30 -3.60
CA LEU A 50 -0.61 0.38 -4.74
C LEU A 50 0.79 -0.11 -5.05
N PHE A 51 0.99 -1.41 -5.11
CA PHE A 51 2.33 -1.96 -5.28
C PHE A 51 2.30 -3.32 -5.97
N GLU A 52 3.50 -3.77 -6.32
CA GLU A 52 3.71 -5.08 -6.92
C GLU A 52 4.82 -5.78 -6.16
N PHE A 53 4.65 -7.07 -5.87
CA PHE A 53 5.77 -7.86 -5.36
C PHE A 53 6.72 -8.15 -6.51
N VAL A 54 8.00 -7.90 -6.29
CA VAL A 54 9.06 -8.21 -7.25
C VAL A 54 10.04 -9.17 -6.58
N LYS A 55 11.04 -9.65 -7.32
CA LYS A 55 11.90 -10.72 -6.88
C LYS A 55 12.48 -10.50 -5.47
N ASP A 56 12.98 -9.32 -5.20
CA ASP A 56 13.68 -9.07 -3.94
C ASP A 56 12.99 -8.00 -3.09
N GLY A 57 11.68 -7.81 -3.27
CA GLY A 57 10.98 -6.81 -2.48
C GLY A 57 9.65 -6.42 -3.09
N ALA A 58 9.37 -5.12 -3.09
CA ALA A 58 8.14 -4.59 -3.62
C ALA A 58 8.41 -3.28 -4.35
N LEU A 59 7.65 -3.05 -5.40
CA LEU A 59 7.72 -1.83 -6.18
C LEU A 59 6.44 -1.04 -5.92
N PHE A 60 6.55 0.15 -5.34
CA PHE A 60 5.41 1.00 -5.03
C PHE A 60 5.10 1.87 -6.24
N TYR A 61 3.83 1.89 -6.61
CA TYR A 61 3.37 2.66 -7.77
C TYR A 61 2.69 3.96 -7.38
N ASP A 62 1.90 3.92 -6.31
CA ASP A 62 1.10 5.08 -5.96
C ASP A 62 0.66 5.01 -4.51
N VAL A 63 0.45 6.18 -3.93
CA VAL A 63 -0.13 6.33 -2.60
C VAL A 63 -1.26 7.33 -2.73
N GLY A 64 -2.45 6.92 -2.39
CA GLY A 64 -3.60 7.80 -2.53
C GLY A 64 -4.83 7.23 -1.84
N THR A 65 -5.95 7.88 -2.11
CA THR A 65 -7.21 7.42 -1.59
C THR A 65 -7.67 6.17 -2.33
N HIS A 66 -8.78 5.61 -1.91
CA HIS A 66 -9.37 4.44 -2.52
C HIS A 66 -9.53 4.59 -4.05
N GLU A 67 -9.58 5.82 -4.54
CA GLU A 67 -9.75 6.09 -5.95
C GLU A 67 -8.57 5.69 -6.82
N ILE A 68 -7.41 5.40 -6.23
CA ILE A 68 -6.25 4.94 -7.02
C ILE A 68 -6.52 3.63 -7.74
N TYR A 69 -7.58 2.93 -7.37
CA TYR A 69 -7.96 1.68 -8.02
C TYR A 69 -8.75 1.88 -9.31
N GLN A 70 -9.11 3.09 -9.61
CA GLN A 70 -10.00 3.38 -10.73
C GLN A 70 -9.28 3.91 -11.95
#